data_a55b3c21db92f0dceed44bb9cc6782f0
#
_entry.id   a55b3c21db92f0dceed44bb9cc6782f0
#
_cell.length_a   1.000
_cell.length_b   1.000
_cell.length_c   1.000
_cell.angle_alpha   90.00
_cell.angle_beta   90.00
_cell.angle_gamma   90.00
#
_symmetry.space_group_name_H-M   'P 1'
#
loop_
_entity.id
_entity.type
_entity.pdbx_description
1 polymer ?
#
loop_
_entity_poly.entity_id
_entity_poly.type
_entity_poly.pdbx_seq_one_letter_code
_entity_poly.pdbx_strand_id
1 'polypeptide(L)' 'MTQREIEESFEDPFAVRLLPDSSRFAVQARFFNLGMSAGGIGIFSVYRTNGRLVRVLHARPFEPEERFFYQRKLDQTLQG' A
#
# COMPACT_ATOMS: atom_id res chain seq x y z
N MET A 1 -9.63 12.04 3.81
CA MET A 1 -9.32 10.59 3.89
C MET A 1 -9.55 10.11 5.31
N THR A 2 -10.34 9.08 5.48
CA THR A 2 -10.69 8.56 6.80
C THR A 2 -9.83 7.36 7.15
N GLN A 3 -9.78 7.03 8.45
CA GLN A 3 -9.09 5.84 8.91
C GLN A 3 -9.66 4.57 8.27
N ARG A 4 -10.98 4.53 8.07
CA ARG A 4 -11.64 3.40 7.44
C ARG A 4 -11.18 3.22 6.00
N GLU A 5 -11.04 4.29 5.26
CA GLU A 5 -10.54 4.23 3.88
C GLU A 5 -9.11 3.69 3.83
N ILE A 6 -8.28 4.10 4.78
CA ILE A 6 -6.92 3.60 4.89
C ILE A 6 -6.94 2.09 5.17
N GLU A 7 -7.76 1.65 6.12
CA GLU A 7 -7.91 0.24 6.43
C GLU A 7 -8.37 -0.57 5.21
N GLU A 8 -9.36 -0.05 4.48
CA GLU A 8 -9.85 -0.69 3.27
C GLU A 8 -8.75 -0.84 2.22
N SER A 9 -7.85 0.14 2.11
CA SER A 9 -6.75 0.06 1.16
C SER A 9 -5.77 -1.06 1.49
N PHE A 10 -5.62 -1.41 2.77
CA PHE A 10 -4.81 -2.56 3.18
C PHE A 10 -5.52 -3.89 2.94
N GLU A 11 -6.85 -3.88 2.91
CA GLU A 11 -7.67 -5.06 2.66
C GLU A 11 -7.90 -5.31 1.17
N ASP A 12 -7.51 -4.38 0.31
CA ASP A 12 -7.63 -4.53 -1.14
C ASP A 12 -6.87 -5.77 -1.59
N PRO A 13 -7.55 -6.77 -2.20
CA PRO A 13 -6.88 -7.99 -2.65
C PRO A 13 -5.82 -7.74 -3.72
N PHE A 14 -5.86 -6.59 -4.38
CA PHE A 14 -4.89 -6.21 -5.40
C PHE A 14 -3.87 -5.20 -4.89
N ALA A 15 -3.83 -4.96 -3.57
CA ALA A 15 -2.87 -4.03 -2.99
C ALA A 15 -1.44 -4.47 -3.31
N VAL A 16 -0.61 -3.48 -3.65
CA VAL A 16 0.81 -3.73 -3.93
C VAL A 16 1.60 -3.30 -2.70
N ARG A 17 2.32 -4.25 -2.13
CA ARG A 17 3.15 -3.98 -0.96
C ARG A 17 4.60 -3.99 -1.40
N LEU A 18 5.28 -2.89 -1.13
CA LEU A 18 6.68 -2.73 -1.48
C LEU A 18 7.52 -2.86 -0.23
N LEU A 19 8.56 -3.69 -0.34
CA LEU A 19 9.48 -3.92 0.76
C LEU A 19 10.62 -2.91 0.70
N PRO A 20 11.24 -2.62 1.85
CA PRO A 20 12.41 -1.74 1.84
C PRO A 20 13.56 -2.39 1.07
N ASP A 21 14.38 -1.55 0.44
CA ASP A 21 15.47 -1.99 -0.42
C ASP A 21 16.59 -2.71 0.33
N SER A 22 16.66 -2.55 1.65
CA SER A 22 17.77 -3.08 2.41
C SER A 22 17.31 -3.81 3.65
N SER A 23 17.68 -5.09 3.76
CA SER A 23 17.45 -5.88 4.96
C SER A 23 18.31 -5.40 6.14
N ARG A 24 19.35 -4.60 5.86
CA ARG A 24 20.23 -4.05 6.89
C ARG A 24 19.47 -3.24 7.94
N PHE A 25 18.37 -2.61 7.54
CA PHE A 25 17.56 -1.77 8.41
C PHE A 25 16.17 -2.36 8.64
N ALA A 26 16.05 -3.68 8.57
CA ALA A 26 14.76 -4.35 8.67
C ALA A 26 13.99 -4.00 9.95
N VAL A 27 14.69 -3.79 11.07
CA VAL A 27 14.08 -3.44 12.35
C VAL A 27 13.41 -2.07 12.30
N GLN A 28 13.97 -1.16 11.51
CA GLN A 28 13.44 0.20 11.34
C GLN A 28 12.83 0.40 9.97
N ALA A 29 12.65 -0.68 9.24
CA ALA A 29 12.21 -0.62 7.86
C ALA A 29 10.80 -0.05 7.75
N ARG A 30 10.62 0.83 6.77
CA ARG A 30 9.32 1.35 6.40
C ARG A 30 8.85 0.59 5.17
N PHE A 31 7.62 0.14 5.25
CA PHE A 31 6.98 -0.57 4.15
C PHE A 31 6.00 0.37 3.47
N PHE A 32 5.69 0.09 2.21
CA PHE A 32 4.78 0.89 1.43
C PHE A 32 3.62 0.03 0.96
N ASN A 33 2.43 0.61 0.96
CA ASN A 33 1.23 -0.05 0.46
C ASN A 33 0.53 0.84 -0.55
N LEU A 34 0.24 0.29 -1.71
CA LEU A 34 -0.59 0.93 -2.72
C LEU A 34 -1.88 0.13 -2.78
N GLY A 35 -2.96 0.70 -2.29
CA GLY A 35 -4.23 0.00 -2.23
C GLY A 35 -5.39 0.93 -2.55
N MET A 36 -6.52 0.33 -2.92
CA MET A 36 -7.74 1.06 -3.26
C MET A 36 -8.75 0.87 -2.15
N SER A 37 -9.37 1.98 -1.70
CA SER A 37 -10.47 1.88 -0.75
C SER A 37 -11.71 1.31 -1.43
N ALA A 38 -12.70 0.92 -0.64
CA ALA A 38 -13.97 0.43 -1.17
C ALA A 38 -14.67 1.49 -2.03
N GLY A 39 -14.46 2.75 -1.73
CA GLY A 39 -15.01 3.86 -2.52
C GLY A 39 -14.23 4.22 -3.76
N GLY A 40 -13.15 3.49 -4.08
CA GLY A 40 -12.39 3.72 -5.30
C GLY A 40 -11.29 4.76 -5.16
N ILE A 41 -10.86 5.08 -3.94
CA ILE A 41 -9.78 6.03 -3.70
C ILE A 41 -8.47 5.26 -3.59
N GLY A 42 -7.51 5.56 -4.47
CA GLY A 42 -6.18 5.00 -4.38
C GLY A 42 -5.39 5.68 -3.27
N ILE A 43 -4.83 4.88 -2.36
CA ILE A 43 -4.15 5.37 -1.18
C ILE A 43 -2.74 4.79 -1.11
N PHE A 44 -1.77 5.67 -1.01
CA PHE A 44 -0.38 5.32 -0.73
C PHE A 44 -0.16 5.45 0.77
N SER A 45 0.32 4.39 1.40
CA SER A 45 0.58 4.38 2.84
C SER A 45 2.01 3.98 3.11
N VAL A 46 2.61 4.63 4.12
CA VAL A 46 3.90 4.22 4.69
C VAL A 46 3.58 3.62 6.06
N TYR A 47 4.08 2.42 6.33
CA TYR A 47 3.75 1.75 7.57
C TYR A 47 4.91 0.95 8.11
N ARG A 48 4.80 0.58 9.39
CA ARG A 48 5.69 -0.38 10.04
C ARG A 48 4.86 -1.56 10.49
N THR A 49 5.50 -2.71 10.56
CA THR A 49 4.84 -3.90 11.06
C THR A 49 5.86 -4.80 11.77
N ASN A 50 5.37 -5.50 12.79
CA ASN A 50 6.14 -6.54 13.46
C ASN A 50 5.69 -7.94 13.02
N GLY A 51 4.89 -8.01 11.95
CA GLY A 51 4.30 -9.25 11.45
C GLY A 51 2.90 -9.53 12.00
N ARG A 52 2.50 -8.83 13.07
CA ARG A 52 1.19 -9.01 13.70
C ARG A 52 0.34 -7.75 13.65
N LEU A 53 0.95 -6.60 13.89
CA LEU A 53 0.27 -5.31 13.90
C LEU A 53 0.86 -4.42 12.84
N VAL A 54 0.01 -3.63 12.22
CA VAL A 54 0.40 -2.63 11.22
C VAL A 54 0.19 -1.25 11.83
N ARG A 55 1.25 -0.43 11.79
CA ARG A 55 1.18 0.95 12.25
C ARG A 55 1.41 1.87 11.06
N VAL A 56 0.37 2.57 10.65
CA VAL A 56 0.44 3.52 9.54
C VAL A 56 1.10 4.79 10.03
N LEU A 57 2.20 5.17 9.38
CA LEU A 57 2.95 6.39 9.70
C LEU A 57 2.47 7.58 8.88
N HIS A 58 2.05 7.32 7.63
CA HIS A 58 1.61 8.35 6.71
C HIS A 58 0.73 7.71 5.65
N ALA A 59 -0.29 8.44 5.21
CA ALA A 59 -1.15 8.00 4.12
C ALA A 59 -1.61 9.23 3.34
N ARG A 60 -1.70 9.07 2.03
CA ARG A 60 -2.18 10.11 1.13
C ARG A 60 -2.78 9.48 -0.12
N PRO A 61 -3.60 10.22 -0.88
CA PRO A 61 -4.09 9.71 -2.17
C PRO A 61 -2.93 9.43 -3.14
N PHE A 62 -3.18 8.54 -4.10
CA PHE A 62 -2.19 8.23 -5.14
C PHE A 62 -1.78 9.49 -5.90
N GLU A 63 -0.48 9.58 -6.18
CA GLU A 63 0.02 10.44 -7.24
C GLU A 63 -0.10 9.69 -8.58
N PRO A 64 -0.01 10.38 -9.72
CA PRO A 64 -0.17 9.73 -11.03
C PRO A 64 0.74 8.53 -11.25
N GLU A 65 1.98 8.59 -10.79
CA GLU A 65 2.94 7.49 -10.93
C GLU A 65 2.48 6.24 -10.15
N GLU A 66 1.94 6.45 -8.97
CA GLU A 66 1.46 5.36 -8.12
C GLU A 66 0.21 4.73 -8.73
N ARG A 67 -0.69 5.55 -9.27
CA ARG A 67 -1.88 5.06 -9.96
C ARG A 67 -1.48 4.20 -11.16
N PHE A 68 -0.51 4.66 -11.92
CA PHE A 68 -0.02 3.92 -13.08
C PHE A 68 0.57 2.58 -12.66
N PHE A 69 1.39 2.59 -11.62
CA PHE A 69 2.03 1.38 -11.12
C PHE A 69 1.00 0.38 -10.59
N TYR A 70 0.05 0.85 -9.80
CA TYR A 70 -1.02 0.02 -9.27
C TYR A 70 -1.84 -0.60 -10.41
N GLN A 71 -2.25 0.20 -11.37
CA GLN A 71 -3.06 -0.26 -12.49
C GLN A 71 -2.31 -1.30 -13.32
N ARG A 72 -1.03 -1.08 -13.54
CA ARG A 72 -0.21 -2.03 -14.28
C ARG A 72 -0.12 -3.38 -13.57
N LYS A 73 0.06 -3.36 -12.26
CA LYS A 73 0.12 -4.59 -11.48
C LYS A 73 -1.24 -5.31 -11.47
N LEU A 74 -2.32 -4.55 -11.36
CA LEU A 74 -3.67 -5.09 -11.43
C LEU A 74 -3.90 -5.79 -12.77
N ASP A 75 -3.56 -5.14 -13.87
CA ASP A 75 -3.73 -5.69 -15.20
C ASP A 75 -2.92 -6.98 -15.38
N GLN A 76 -1.69 -7.01 -14.89
CA GLN A 76 -0.86 -8.22 -14.93
C GLN A 76 -1.49 -9.36 -14.14
N THR A 77 -2.07 -9.07 -12.98
CA THR A 77 -2.71 -10.08 -12.15
C THR A 77 -3.95 -10.65 -12.84
N LEU A 78 -4.76 -9.78 -13.46
CA LEU A 78 -5.98 -10.20 -14.14
C LEU A 78 -5.71 -10.97 -15.43
N GLN A 79 -4.58 -10.72 -16.07
CA GLN A 79 -4.19 -11.43 -17.29
C GLN A 79 -3.51 -12.77 -17.01
N GLY A 80 -2.95 -12.88 -15.83
CA GLY A 80 -2.18 -14.02 -15.45
C GLY A 80 -3.00 -15.18 -14.94
#